data_f2093751431658ba1b1409c7a9fc9462
#
_entry.id   f2093751431658ba1b1409c7a9fc9462
#
_cell.length_a   1.000
_cell.length_b   1.000
_cell.length_c   1.000
_cell.angle_alpha   90.00
_cell.angle_beta   90.00
_cell.angle_gamma   90.00
#
_symmetry.space_group_name_H-M   'P 1'
#
loop_
_entity.id
_entity.type
_entity.pdbx_description
1 polymer ?
#
loop_
_entity_poly.entity_id
_entity_poly.type
_entity_poly.pdbx_seq_one_letter_code
_entity_poly.pdbx_strand_id
1 'polypeptide(L)'
;MDVEVNYSHAYLLAEDDDCYPDGMLDDSPTHPVGIIRVEKGIAFLITGLHTGTVSFTVAVADQDPGADLEGYEDIVEISFESPSAYISLYEAGGAGVHGIPSLSAGPGTYRFRYHARGMDAAREENFSDVVIDHYLLQIWPALHSDPVVLKSTSSYFRYWLSAG
;
A
#
# COMPACT_ATOMS: atom_id res chain seq x y z
N MET A 1 -5.13 1.58 12.39
CA MET A 1 -6.53 1.12 12.16
C MET A 1 -6.55 -0.35 11.77
N ASP A 2 -7.57 -1.05 12.16
CA ASP A 2 -7.77 -2.44 11.74
C ASP A 2 -8.52 -2.44 10.41
N VAL A 3 -7.98 -3.18 9.44
CA VAL A 3 -8.49 -3.24 8.08
C VAL A 3 -8.74 -4.68 7.69
N GLU A 4 -9.94 -4.97 7.19
CA GLU A 4 -10.25 -6.30 6.67
C GLU A 4 -9.70 -6.45 5.26
N VAL A 5 -8.94 -7.51 5.04
CA VAL A 5 -8.39 -7.83 3.73
C VAL A 5 -8.98 -9.13 3.20
N ASN A 6 -8.99 -9.24 1.88
CA ASN A 6 -9.40 -10.44 1.17
C ASN A 6 -8.53 -10.56 -0.08
N TYR A 7 -8.13 -11.79 -0.40
CA TYR A 7 -7.19 -12.04 -1.51
C TYR A 7 -5.89 -11.24 -1.37
N SER A 8 -5.42 -11.07 -0.14
CA SER A 8 -4.13 -10.46 0.21
C SER A 8 -4.00 -9.01 -0.24
N HIS A 9 -5.08 -8.22 -0.21
CA HIS A 9 -4.95 -6.80 -0.56
C HIS A 9 -6.00 -5.88 0.07
N ALA A 10 -5.64 -4.60 0.14
CA ALA A 10 -6.51 -3.46 0.28
C ALA A 10 -6.09 -2.44 -0.79
N TYR A 11 -6.84 -1.38 -0.98
CA TYR A 11 -6.46 -0.38 -1.98
C TYR A 11 -6.83 1.04 -1.57
N LEU A 12 -6.06 2.00 -2.08
CA LEU A 12 -6.36 3.42 -1.97
C LEU A 12 -7.01 3.90 -3.27
N LEU A 13 -8.03 4.72 -3.15
CA LEU A 13 -8.71 5.28 -4.29
C LEU A 13 -8.92 6.77 -4.06
N ALA A 14 -8.46 7.58 -5.02
CA ALA A 14 -8.72 9.01 -5.01
C ALA A 14 -10.19 9.29 -5.30
N GLU A 15 -10.71 10.35 -4.72
CA GLU A 15 -12.07 10.83 -4.96
C GLU A 15 -12.18 11.42 -6.36
N ASP A 16 -12.28 10.54 -7.36
CA ASP A 16 -12.42 10.90 -8.78
C ASP A 16 -13.19 9.78 -9.46
N ASP A 17 -14.25 10.15 -10.16
CA ASP A 17 -15.15 9.19 -10.83
C ASP A 17 -14.47 8.35 -11.92
N ASP A 18 -13.31 8.80 -12.38
CA ASP A 18 -12.53 8.10 -13.42
C ASP A 18 -11.54 7.07 -12.83
N CYS A 19 -11.47 6.95 -11.52
CA CYS A 19 -10.56 6.03 -10.86
C CYS A 19 -11.30 4.75 -10.44
N TYR A 20 -10.90 3.63 -11.03
CA TYR A 20 -11.48 2.31 -10.73
C TYR A 20 -10.38 1.29 -10.47
N PRO A 21 -10.58 0.37 -9.51
CA PRO A 21 -9.59 -0.66 -9.20
C PRO A 21 -9.53 -1.80 -10.21
N ASP A 22 -10.30 -1.75 -11.29
CA ASP A 22 -10.37 -2.81 -12.29
C ASP A 22 -9.04 -2.97 -13.04
N GLY A 23 -8.60 -4.20 -13.19
CA GLY A 23 -7.45 -4.57 -14.01
C GLY A 23 -6.10 -4.44 -13.35
N MET A 24 -6.00 -3.90 -12.15
CA MET A 24 -4.70 -3.73 -11.48
C MET A 24 -4.07 -5.04 -11.00
N LEU A 25 -4.87 -6.08 -10.84
CA LEU A 25 -4.37 -7.41 -10.49
C LEU A 25 -4.15 -8.28 -11.72
N ASP A 26 -4.63 -7.83 -12.88
CA ASP A 26 -4.47 -8.55 -14.12
C ASP A 26 -3.13 -8.24 -14.77
N ASP A 27 -2.51 -9.25 -15.31
CA ASP A 27 -1.45 -9.24 -16.33
C ASP A 27 -0.54 -8.01 -16.45
N SER A 28 -0.54 -7.12 -15.49
CA SER A 28 0.40 -6.01 -15.50
C SER A 28 1.80 -6.59 -15.41
N PRO A 29 2.62 -6.41 -16.43
CA PRO A 29 3.93 -7.05 -16.48
C PRO A 29 4.92 -6.46 -15.49
N THR A 30 4.55 -5.43 -14.75
CA THR A 30 5.51 -4.72 -13.91
C THR A 30 5.01 -4.52 -12.50
N HIS A 31 5.67 -5.22 -11.57
CA HIS A 31 5.62 -4.94 -10.15
C HIS A 31 6.99 -4.44 -9.72
N PRO A 32 7.35 -3.18 -10.04
CA PRO A 32 8.74 -2.75 -9.83
C PRO A 32 9.18 -2.85 -8.38
N VAL A 33 8.25 -2.80 -7.44
CA VAL A 33 8.55 -2.91 -6.00
C VAL A 33 7.75 -4.03 -5.31
N GLY A 34 7.06 -4.87 -6.05
CA GLY A 34 6.42 -6.10 -5.57
C GLY A 34 5.10 -5.88 -4.82
N ILE A 35 5.13 -5.27 -3.65
CA ILE A 35 4.00 -5.25 -2.72
C ILE A 35 3.08 -4.02 -2.83
N ILE A 36 3.38 -3.09 -3.69
CA ILE A 36 2.50 -1.96 -4.01
C ILE A 36 2.48 -1.75 -5.51
N ARG A 37 1.32 -1.52 -6.06
CA ARG A 37 1.12 -1.17 -7.46
C ARG A 37 0.33 0.12 -7.54
N VAL A 38 0.72 1.00 -8.42
CA VAL A 38 0.03 2.27 -8.59
C VAL A 38 -0.34 2.53 -10.04
N GLU A 39 -1.50 3.16 -10.20
CA GLU A 39 -1.91 3.88 -11.40
C GLU A 39 -2.42 5.24 -10.95
N LYS A 40 -2.76 6.12 -11.88
CA LYS A 40 -3.28 7.43 -11.53
C LYS A 40 -4.50 7.32 -10.62
N GLY A 41 -4.40 7.82 -9.42
CA GLY A 41 -5.48 7.85 -8.44
C GLY A 41 -5.77 6.53 -7.73
N ILE A 42 -5.03 5.46 -8.03
CA ILE A 42 -5.25 4.13 -7.44
C ILE A 42 -3.94 3.53 -6.96
N ALA A 43 -3.95 2.93 -5.76
CA ALA A 43 -2.83 2.14 -5.27
C ALA A 43 -3.35 0.83 -4.68
N PHE A 44 -2.81 -0.28 -5.15
CA PHE A 44 -3.02 -1.61 -4.56
C PHE A 44 -1.94 -1.88 -3.54
N LEU A 45 -2.37 -2.26 -2.33
CA LEU A 45 -1.50 -2.56 -1.20
C LEU A 45 -1.60 -4.05 -0.91
N ILE A 46 -0.53 -4.78 -1.16
CA ILE A 46 -0.50 -6.23 -0.96
C ILE A 46 -0.14 -6.53 0.48
N THR A 47 -0.85 -7.50 1.07
CA THR A 47 -0.65 -7.95 2.45
C THR A 47 -0.21 -9.40 2.50
N GLY A 48 0.44 -9.80 3.59
CA GLY A 48 0.80 -11.19 3.83
C GLY A 48 -0.42 -12.05 4.11
N LEU A 49 -1.33 -11.56 4.96
CA LEU A 49 -2.56 -12.26 5.27
C LEU A 49 -3.47 -12.32 4.04
N HIS A 50 -4.00 -13.50 3.75
CA HIS A 50 -4.93 -13.68 2.64
C HIS A 50 -6.30 -13.07 2.96
N THR A 51 -6.86 -13.44 4.13
CA THR A 51 -8.20 -13.00 4.54
C THR A 51 -8.24 -12.78 6.04
N GLY A 52 -8.77 -11.66 6.47
CA GLY A 52 -8.94 -11.31 7.87
C GLY A 52 -8.48 -9.91 8.19
N THR A 53 -8.03 -9.68 9.42
CA THR A 53 -7.71 -8.37 9.94
C THR A 53 -6.21 -8.11 9.95
N VAL A 54 -5.80 -6.98 9.35
CA VAL A 54 -4.43 -6.47 9.40
C VAL A 54 -4.43 -5.06 10.01
N SER A 55 -3.26 -4.58 10.42
CA SER A 55 -3.12 -3.23 10.93
C SER A 55 -2.48 -2.32 9.88
N PHE A 56 -3.16 -1.22 9.56
CA PHE A 56 -2.64 -0.16 8.68
C PHE A 56 -2.49 1.14 9.45
N THR A 57 -1.37 1.80 9.23
CA THR A 57 -1.16 3.19 9.63
C THR A 57 -0.88 4.00 8.37
N VAL A 58 -1.62 5.09 8.18
CA VAL A 58 -1.38 6.00 7.07
C VAL A 58 -0.95 7.35 7.64
N ALA A 59 0.24 7.79 7.26
CA ALA A 59 0.82 9.04 7.72
C ALA A 59 0.99 10.00 6.53
N VAL A 60 0.22 11.07 6.52
CA VAL A 60 0.30 12.12 5.50
C VAL A 60 1.14 13.27 6.06
N ALA A 61 2.18 13.65 5.33
CA ALA A 61 3.13 14.69 5.76
C ALA A 61 3.37 15.71 4.65
N ASP A 62 3.94 16.86 5.02
CA ASP A 62 4.29 17.91 4.07
C ASP A 62 5.64 17.66 3.38
N GLN A 63 6.47 16.83 3.97
CA GLN A 63 7.78 16.45 3.45
C GLN A 63 8.14 15.05 3.95
N ASP A 64 9.20 14.46 3.38
CA ASP A 64 9.64 13.11 3.74
C ASP A 64 9.83 12.96 5.25
N PRO A 65 9.02 12.10 5.90
CA PRO A 65 9.11 11.91 7.35
C PRO A 65 10.23 10.97 7.80
N GLY A 66 10.94 10.34 6.85
CA GLY A 66 11.96 9.33 7.15
C GLY A 66 11.38 7.92 7.24
N ALA A 67 12.12 6.94 6.72
CA ALA A 67 11.74 5.53 6.76
C ALA A 67 11.94 4.94 8.17
N ASP A 68 11.02 4.07 8.59
CA ASP A 68 11.16 3.29 9.82
C ASP A 68 11.89 1.98 9.54
N LEU A 69 13.21 2.06 9.37
CA LEU A 69 14.05 0.93 8.98
C LEU A 69 14.13 -0.16 10.05
N GLU A 70 13.94 0.18 11.31
CA GLU A 70 14.03 -0.77 12.42
C GLU A 70 12.69 -1.42 12.75
N GLY A 71 11.59 -0.71 12.52
CA GLY A 71 10.25 -1.18 12.88
C GLY A 71 9.62 -2.11 11.86
N TYR A 72 10.17 -2.20 10.64
CA TYR A 72 9.57 -2.98 9.55
C TYR A 72 10.61 -3.81 8.81
N GLU A 73 10.12 -4.89 8.21
CA GLU A 73 10.96 -5.89 7.52
C GLU A 73 11.16 -5.58 6.05
N ASP A 74 10.16 -5.01 5.41
CA ASP A 74 10.16 -4.69 3.98
C ASP A 74 9.68 -3.25 3.78
N ILE A 75 10.41 -2.49 2.96
CA ILE A 75 10.10 -1.07 2.72
C ILE A 75 10.38 -0.75 1.27
N VAL A 76 9.39 -0.20 0.60
CA VAL A 76 9.49 0.21 -0.80
C VAL A 76 8.96 1.62 -1.00
N GLU A 77 9.40 2.29 -2.07
CA GLU A 77 8.92 3.62 -2.45
C GLU A 77 8.49 3.63 -3.90
N ILE A 78 7.42 4.36 -4.17
CA ILE A 78 6.93 4.59 -5.52
C ILE A 78 6.25 5.95 -5.59
N SER A 79 6.30 6.59 -6.76
CA SER A 79 5.58 7.83 -7.01
C SER A 79 4.11 7.54 -7.30
N PHE A 80 3.25 8.44 -6.83
CA PHE A 80 1.80 8.34 -7.00
C PHE A 80 1.25 9.66 -7.48
N GLU A 81 0.43 9.63 -8.53
CA GLU A 81 -0.26 10.80 -9.02
C GLU A 81 -1.71 10.78 -8.56
N SER A 82 -2.10 11.80 -7.79
CA SER A 82 -3.46 11.91 -7.29
C SER A 82 -4.23 13.03 -8.00
N PRO A 83 -5.39 12.72 -8.59
CA PRO A 83 -6.25 13.74 -9.17
C PRO A 83 -7.06 14.51 -8.13
N SER A 84 -7.01 14.12 -6.86
CA SER A 84 -7.78 14.72 -5.77
C SER A 84 -6.93 14.89 -4.52
N ALA A 85 -7.27 15.88 -3.70
CA ALA A 85 -6.71 16.02 -2.36
C ALA A 85 -7.24 14.95 -1.39
N TYR A 86 -8.31 14.26 -1.77
CA TYR A 86 -9.01 13.29 -0.92
C TYR A 86 -8.84 11.90 -1.47
N ILE A 87 -8.27 11.01 -0.65
CA ILE A 87 -8.17 9.58 -0.94
C ILE A 87 -8.67 8.82 0.28
N SER A 88 -9.14 7.61 0.04
CA SER A 88 -9.63 6.72 1.09
C SER A 88 -9.05 5.34 0.94
N LEU A 89 -8.93 4.62 2.06
CA LEU A 89 -8.48 3.24 2.08
C LEU A 89 -9.72 2.32 2.05
N TYR A 90 -9.79 1.49 1.03
CA TYR A 90 -10.90 0.56 0.81
C TYR A 90 -10.50 -0.85 1.18
N GLU A 91 -11.39 -1.52 1.89
CA GLU A 91 -11.25 -2.94 2.14
C GLU A 91 -11.56 -3.74 0.88
N ALA A 92 -10.79 -4.78 0.63
CA ALA A 92 -11.03 -5.67 -0.50
C ALA A 92 -12.43 -6.29 -0.39
N GLY A 93 -13.16 -6.32 -1.48
CA GLY A 93 -14.54 -6.77 -1.51
C GLY A 93 -15.56 -5.66 -1.23
N GLY A 94 -15.12 -4.43 -1.00
CA GLY A 94 -16.00 -3.28 -0.81
C GLY A 94 -16.76 -3.24 0.50
N ALA A 95 -16.30 -4.00 1.51
CA ALA A 95 -17.00 -4.11 2.80
C ALA A 95 -16.87 -2.87 3.66
N GLY A 96 -15.76 -2.14 3.57
CA GLY A 96 -15.51 -0.96 4.38
C GLY A 96 -14.63 0.06 3.71
N VAL A 97 -14.75 1.30 4.16
CA VAL A 97 -13.96 2.44 3.67
C VAL A 97 -13.41 3.19 4.88
N HIS A 98 -12.11 3.45 4.87
CA HIS A 98 -11.44 4.21 5.92
C HIS A 98 -10.96 5.54 5.36
N GLY A 99 -11.41 6.63 5.98
CA GLY A 99 -10.91 7.97 5.64
C GLY A 99 -9.47 8.14 6.10
N ILE A 100 -8.66 8.78 5.26
CA ILE A 100 -7.31 9.19 5.64
C ILE A 100 -7.22 10.72 5.61
N PRO A 101 -6.22 11.33 6.29
CA PRO A 101 -6.06 12.78 6.22
C PRO A 101 -5.94 13.27 4.77
N SER A 102 -6.49 14.43 4.48
CA SER A 102 -6.38 15.01 3.14
C SER A 102 -4.92 15.27 2.77
N LEU A 103 -4.62 15.14 1.48
CA LEU A 103 -3.27 15.38 0.97
C LEU A 103 -2.96 16.87 1.01
N SER A 104 -1.86 17.23 1.65
CA SER A 104 -1.53 18.61 2.03
C SER A 104 -1.35 19.56 0.83
N ALA A 105 -0.87 19.05 -0.30
CA ALA A 105 -0.61 19.87 -1.50
C ALA A 105 -1.75 19.77 -2.54
N GLY A 106 -2.87 19.15 -2.21
CA GLY A 106 -3.99 18.98 -3.13
C GLY A 106 -3.68 17.96 -4.24
N PRO A 107 -4.35 18.07 -5.39
CA PRO A 107 -4.03 17.22 -6.55
C PRO A 107 -2.58 17.39 -6.98
N GLY A 108 -1.90 16.29 -7.33
CA GLY A 108 -0.52 16.35 -7.78
C GLY A 108 0.25 15.06 -7.54
N THR A 109 1.57 15.16 -7.58
CA THR A 109 2.47 14.03 -7.45
C THR A 109 2.96 13.89 -6.01
N TYR A 110 2.90 12.66 -5.52
CA TYR A 110 3.28 12.30 -4.16
C TYR A 110 4.25 11.14 -4.18
N ARG A 111 5.00 10.99 -3.08
CA ARG A 111 5.79 9.78 -2.82
C ARG A 111 5.03 8.92 -1.82
N PHE A 112 4.90 7.64 -2.11
CA PHE A 112 4.39 6.63 -1.21
C PHE A 112 5.54 5.76 -0.74
N ARG A 113 5.70 5.62 0.58
CA ARG A 113 6.63 4.66 1.16
C ARG A 113 5.82 3.64 1.93
N TYR A 114 5.81 2.42 1.43
CA TYR A 114 5.03 1.33 2.00
C TYR A 114 5.93 0.40 2.81
N HIS A 115 5.63 0.33 4.10
CA HIS A 115 6.36 -0.51 5.06
C HIS A 115 5.50 -1.71 5.41
N ALA A 116 6.13 -2.89 5.55
CA ALA A 116 5.45 -4.12 5.94
C ALA A 116 6.27 -4.90 6.96
N ARG A 117 5.58 -5.54 7.90
CA ARG A 117 6.17 -6.52 8.82
C ARG A 117 5.18 -7.63 9.13
N GLY A 118 5.69 -8.83 9.39
CA GLY A 118 4.86 -9.99 9.71
C GLY A 118 4.24 -10.66 8.49
N MET A 119 4.67 -10.32 7.27
CA MET A 119 4.08 -10.88 6.06
C MET A 119 4.20 -12.40 5.98
N ASP A 120 5.36 -12.96 6.33
CA ASP A 120 5.57 -14.42 6.23
C ASP A 120 4.70 -15.18 7.22
N ALA A 121 4.63 -14.72 8.45
CA ALA A 121 3.79 -15.34 9.48
C ALA A 121 2.30 -15.24 9.11
N ALA A 122 1.86 -14.11 8.60
CA ALA A 122 0.49 -13.90 8.19
C ALA A 122 0.11 -14.78 6.99
N ARG A 123 1.00 -14.90 6.01
CA ARG A 123 0.80 -15.78 4.86
C ARG A 123 0.68 -17.24 5.27
N GLU A 124 1.48 -17.68 6.21
CA GLU A 124 1.43 -19.05 6.73
C GLU A 124 0.09 -19.34 7.41
N GLU A 125 -0.41 -18.37 8.17
CA GLU A 125 -1.72 -18.47 8.84
C GLU A 125 -2.87 -18.44 7.83
N ASN A 126 -2.77 -17.65 6.79
CA ASN A 126 -3.71 -17.49 5.67
C ASN A 126 -5.02 -16.79 6.06
N PHE A 127 -5.67 -17.18 7.15
CA PHE A 127 -6.90 -16.57 7.67
C PHE A 127 -6.71 -16.25 9.15
N SER A 128 -7.01 -15.00 9.54
CA SER A 128 -6.88 -14.62 10.96
C SER A 128 -7.75 -13.41 11.29
N ASP A 129 -8.45 -13.49 12.43
CA ASP A 129 -9.16 -12.37 13.03
C ASP A 129 -8.27 -11.57 13.97
N VAL A 130 -7.07 -12.09 14.24
CA VAL A 130 -6.07 -11.45 15.11
C VAL A 130 -4.99 -10.85 14.20
N VAL A 131 -4.61 -9.60 14.46
CA VAL A 131 -3.58 -8.91 13.68
C VAL A 131 -2.23 -9.59 13.83
N ILE A 132 -1.65 -10.02 12.70
CA ILE A 132 -0.32 -10.62 12.62
C ILE A 132 0.63 -9.67 11.87
N ASP A 133 0.17 -9.15 10.74
CA ASP A 133 0.97 -8.27 9.90
C ASP A 133 0.55 -6.80 10.06
N HIS A 134 1.55 -5.94 9.97
CA HIS A 134 1.41 -4.50 10.20
C HIS A 134 2.00 -3.74 9.02
N TYR A 135 1.32 -2.67 8.62
CA TYR A 135 1.69 -1.84 7.47
C TYR A 135 1.70 -0.37 7.86
N LEU A 136 2.65 0.34 7.30
CA LEU A 136 2.74 1.81 7.42
C LEU A 136 2.89 2.39 6.02
N LEU A 137 1.98 3.26 5.64
CA LEU A 137 2.08 4.02 4.40
C LEU A 137 2.33 5.48 4.74
N GLN A 138 3.51 5.97 4.34
CA GLN A 138 3.85 7.38 4.43
C GLN A 138 3.59 8.03 3.08
N ILE A 139 2.96 9.20 3.10
CA ILE A 139 2.58 9.95 1.91
C ILE A 139 3.06 11.39 2.07
N TRP A 140 3.84 11.90 1.10
CA TRP A 140 4.25 13.31 1.10
C TRP A 140 4.38 13.82 -0.33
N PRO A 141 4.23 15.16 -0.56
CA PRO A 141 4.43 15.73 -1.88
C PRO A 141 5.88 15.57 -2.32
N ALA A 142 6.08 15.11 -3.56
CA ALA A 142 7.42 14.97 -4.12
C ALA A 142 7.33 14.91 -5.65
N LEU A 143 8.39 15.33 -6.31
CA LEU A 143 8.51 15.17 -7.76
C LEU A 143 8.58 13.68 -8.09
N HIS A 144 8.09 13.34 -9.27
CA HIS A 144 8.15 11.95 -9.76
C HIS A 144 9.61 11.46 -9.79
N SER A 145 9.81 10.26 -9.25
CA SER A 145 11.12 9.60 -9.27
C SER A 145 10.93 8.09 -9.37
N ASP A 146 12.02 7.38 -9.73
CA ASP A 146 11.97 5.94 -9.94
C ASP A 146 11.58 5.18 -8.68
N PRO A 147 10.88 4.03 -8.80
CA PRO A 147 10.60 3.16 -7.68
C PRO A 147 11.89 2.63 -7.04
N VAL A 148 11.87 2.47 -5.72
CA VAL A 148 13.05 2.01 -4.96
C VAL A 148 12.62 0.97 -3.93
N VAL A 149 13.44 -0.08 -3.78
CA VAL A 149 13.34 -1.05 -2.68
C VAL A 149 14.36 -0.63 -1.62
N LEU A 150 13.91 -0.19 -0.46
CA LEU A 150 14.77 0.25 0.64
C LEU A 150 15.20 -0.89 1.54
N LYS A 151 14.32 -1.86 1.77
CA LYS A 151 14.58 -3.00 2.65
C LYS A 151 13.79 -4.20 2.15
N SER A 152 14.44 -5.36 2.12
CA SER A 152 13.85 -6.61 1.67
C SER A 152 14.29 -7.74 2.59
N THR A 153 13.39 -8.22 3.44
CA THR A 153 13.68 -9.25 4.45
C THR A 153 12.80 -10.48 4.29
N SER A 154 11.48 -10.30 4.10
CA SER A 154 10.56 -11.43 4.07
C SER A 154 10.63 -12.22 2.77
N SER A 155 10.29 -13.51 2.85
CA SER A 155 10.21 -14.38 1.67
C SER A 155 9.03 -14.02 0.79
N TYR A 156 7.91 -13.62 1.40
CA TYR A 156 6.72 -13.25 0.66
C TYR A 156 6.94 -11.98 -0.17
N PHE A 157 7.66 -11.00 0.37
CA PHE A 157 8.04 -9.82 -0.39
C PHE A 157 8.90 -10.20 -1.61
N ARG A 158 9.89 -11.07 -1.43
CA ARG A 158 10.76 -11.52 -2.52
C ARG A 158 9.96 -12.28 -3.58
N TYR A 159 8.97 -13.06 -3.18
CA TYR A 159 8.07 -13.73 -4.10
C TYR A 159 7.39 -12.71 -5.02
N TRP A 160 6.79 -11.67 -4.46
CA TRP A 160 6.11 -10.64 -5.25
C TRP A 160 7.08 -9.85 -6.14
N LEU A 161 8.27 -9.59 -5.65
CA LEU A 161 9.28 -8.87 -6.42
C LEU A 161 9.75 -9.67 -7.64
N SER A 162 9.82 -11.00 -7.52
CA SER A 162 10.26 -11.89 -8.61
C SER A 162 9.12 -12.31 -9.54
N ALA A 163 7.88 -12.20 -9.13
CA ALA A 163 6.71 -12.64 -9.90
C ALA A 163 6.29 -11.63 -10.98
N GLY A 164 6.89 -10.44 -10.98
CA GLY A 164 6.57 -9.38 -11.94
C GLY A 164 7.44 -9.36 -13.19
#